data_1653dee20bb103a757a14f61974ca911
#
_entry.id   1653dee20bb103a757a14f61974ca911
#
_cell.length_a   1.000
_cell.length_b   1.000
_cell.length_c   1.000
_cell.angle_alpha   90.00
_cell.angle_beta   90.00
_cell.angle_gamma   90.00
#
_symmetry.space_group_name_H-M   'P 1'
#
loop_
_entity.id
_entity.type
_entity.pdbx_description
1 polymer ?
#
loop_
_entity_poly.entity_id
_entity_poly.type
_entity_poly.pdbx_seq_one_letter_code
_entity_poly.pdbx_strand_id
1 'polypeptide(L)'
;MSLKFNSLYRCFAAISGAMLMITSMVASAGPNVTFFNVQVMPGKQSDVLAGAQTFMNSDTGKKFTGSLHVNALSFNGKSPATHTFVVLHNSRKEAQAWNQQLLSSQDWADWMATLNAVSTPISQTNMDMVKSWGTIDNDDRYWDATYFSTQDGAAVVAAMDALMATDRFKQFPGQVWLNATAFGGDMIHGHTTHMFAVGYRSMEEMENWNDEHRSSAEFATFMGSLSDKVTWLNNELVFNALIFDQQTSLESFGN
;
A
#
# COMPACT_ATOMS: atom_id res chain seq x y z
N MET A 1 3.79 -38.11 -22.30
CA MET A 1 3.84 -36.66 -22.51
C MET A 1 2.65 -36.04 -21.80
N SER A 2 2.70 -36.00 -20.45
CA SER A 2 1.55 -35.55 -19.62
C SER A 2 2.07 -35.19 -18.23
N LEU A 3 2.70 -34.02 -18.03
CA LEU A 3 3.14 -33.56 -16.68
C LEU A 3 3.40 -32.03 -16.61
N LYS A 4 2.89 -31.22 -17.54
CA LYS A 4 3.09 -29.76 -17.50
C LYS A 4 1.83 -28.93 -17.14
N PHE A 5 0.67 -29.57 -16.98
CA PHE A 5 -0.58 -28.84 -16.70
C PHE A 5 -0.82 -28.53 -15.21
N ASN A 6 -0.19 -29.28 -14.29
CA ASN A 6 -0.44 -29.13 -12.85
C ASN A 6 0.30 -27.96 -12.16
N SER A 7 1.30 -27.36 -12.80
CA SER A 7 2.07 -26.25 -12.20
C SER A 7 1.34 -24.91 -12.34
N LEU A 8 0.66 -24.68 -13.46
CA LEU A 8 -0.11 -23.44 -13.69
C LEU A 8 -1.32 -23.32 -12.74
N TYR A 9 -2.01 -24.44 -12.48
CA TYR A 9 -3.15 -24.44 -11.54
C TYR A 9 -2.72 -24.16 -10.07
N ARG A 10 -1.49 -24.48 -9.68
CA ARG A 10 -1.01 -24.22 -8.32
C ARG A 10 -0.67 -22.74 -8.07
N CYS A 11 -0.21 -22.00 -9.07
CA CYS A 11 0.00 -20.55 -8.94
C CYS A 11 -1.34 -19.79 -8.93
N PHE A 12 -2.32 -20.20 -9.73
CA PHE A 12 -3.66 -19.63 -9.72
C PHE A 12 -4.37 -19.85 -8.38
N ALA A 13 -4.22 -21.02 -7.77
CA ALA A 13 -4.78 -21.34 -6.46
C ALA A 13 -4.14 -20.53 -5.32
N ALA A 14 -2.87 -20.14 -5.43
CA ALA A 14 -2.19 -19.37 -4.40
C ALA A 14 -2.66 -17.89 -4.36
N ILE A 15 -2.88 -17.25 -5.50
CA ILE A 15 -3.39 -15.87 -5.55
C ILE A 15 -4.90 -15.84 -5.29
N SER A 16 -5.65 -16.79 -5.86
CA SER A 16 -7.10 -16.93 -5.61
C SER A 16 -7.39 -17.45 -4.20
N GLY A 17 -6.55 -18.31 -3.63
CA GLY A 17 -6.71 -18.86 -2.29
C GLY A 17 -6.41 -17.86 -1.18
N ALA A 18 -5.48 -16.94 -1.36
CA ALA A 18 -5.21 -15.86 -0.41
C ALA A 18 -6.36 -14.83 -0.33
N MET A 19 -7.09 -14.63 -1.44
CA MET A 19 -8.29 -13.78 -1.43
C MET A 19 -9.51 -14.41 -0.74
N LEU A 20 -9.58 -15.74 -0.60
CA LEU A 20 -10.74 -16.45 -0.06
C LEU A 20 -10.76 -16.65 1.46
N MET A 21 -9.66 -16.32 2.18
CA MET A 21 -9.59 -16.54 3.64
C MET A 21 -10.05 -15.35 4.49
N ILE A 22 -10.80 -14.40 3.96
CA ILE A 22 -11.31 -13.26 4.75
C ILE A 22 -12.76 -13.55 5.21
N THR A 23 -13.04 -14.70 5.82
CA THR A 23 -14.43 -15.05 6.14
C THR A 23 -14.85 -14.96 7.61
N SER A 24 -14.07 -14.41 8.52
CA SER A 24 -14.57 -14.31 9.91
C SER A 24 -13.85 -13.30 10.79
N MET A 25 -13.70 -12.05 10.37
CA MET A 25 -13.28 -11.02 11.31
C MET A 25 -14.29 -9.87 11.36
N VAL A 26 -14.46 -9.33 12.56
CA VAL A 26 -15.22 -8.10 12.82
C VAL A 26 -14.90 -7.11 11.70
N ALA A 27 -15.91 -6.74 10.92
CA ALA A 27 -15.75 -5.80 9.83
C ALA A 27 -15.19 -4.51 10.41
N SER A 28 -13.92 -4.21 10.17
CA SER A 28 -13.41 -2.87 10.37
C SER A 28 -14.26 -1.95 9.52
N ALA A 29 -14.88 -0.96 10.14
CA ALA A 29 -15.73 0.00 9.43
C ALA A 29 -14.89 1.07 8.70
N GLY A 30 -13.56 1.00 8.81
CA GLY A 30 -12.63 1.96 8.22
C GLY A 30 -12.04 1.53 6.88
N PRO A 31 -11.29 2.45 6.26
CA PRO A 31 -10.59 2.19 5.00
C PRO A 31 -9.61 1.03 5.12
N ASN A 32 -9.52 0.25 4.04
CA ASN A 32 -8.69 -0.94 3.96
C ASN A 32 -7.74 -0.84 2.78
N VAL A 33 -6.48 -1.16 3.00
CA VAL A 33 -5.40 -1.08 2.01
C VAL A 33 -4.77 -2.44 1.82
N THR A 34 -4.66 -2.90 0.58
CA THR A 34 -3.96 -4.14 0.25
C THR A 34 -2.77 -3.83 -0.65
N PHE A 35 -1.61 -4.32 -0.26
CA PHE A 35 -0.37 -4.24 -1.00
C PHE A 35 -0.07 -5.57 -1.65
N PHE A 36 0.11 -5.58 -2.98
CA PHE A 36 0.56 -6.73 -3.76
C PHE A 36 1.95 -6.42 -4.32
N ASN A 37 2.97 -6.97 -3.71
CA ASN A 37 4.35 -6.78 -4.12
C ASN A 37 4.75 -7.82 -5.18
N VAL A 38 5.32 -7.35 -6.28
CA VAL A 38 5.76 -8.19 -7.40
C VAL A 38 7.18 -7.83 -7.83
N GLN A 39 7.91 -8.84 -8.29
CA GLN A 39 9.14 -8.65 -9.02
C GLN A 39 8.83 -8.68 -10.51
N VAL A 40 8.88 -7.53 -11.17
CA VAL A 40 8.70 -7.39 -12.61
C VAL A 40 10.00 -7.72 -13.32
N MET A 41 9.93 -8.49 -14.41
CA MET A 41 11.09 -8.84 -15.22
C MET A 41 11.74 -7.58 -15.85
N PRO A 42 13.07 -7.53 -15.97
CA PRO A 42 13.74 -6.40 -16.60
C PRO A 42 13.18 -6.08 -17.99
N GLY A 43 12.88 -4.80 -18.24
CA GLY A 43 12.33 -4.32 -19.50
C GLY A 43 10.83 -4.58 -19.69
N LYS A 44 10.11 -5.10 -18.66
CA LYS A 44 8.69 -5.41 -18.71
C LYS A 44 7.78 -4.47 -17.92
N GLN A 45 8.34 -3.37 -17.40
CA GLN A 45 7.59 -2.38 -16.63
C GLN A 45 6.43 -1.76 -17.43
N SER A 46 6.69 -1.43 -18.70
CA SER A 46 5.65 -0.89 -19.59
C SER A 46 4.51 -1.87 -19.85
N ASP A 47 4.79 -3.17 -19.89
CA ASP A 47 3.75 -4.20 -20.11
C ASP A 47 2.83 -4.28 -18.88
N VAL A 48 3.39 -4.14 -17.65
CA VAL A 48 2.64 -4.09 -16.40
C VAL A 48 1.73 -2.86 -16.36
N LEU A 49 2.26 -1.67 -16.67
CA LEU A 49 1.49 -0.43 -16.67
C LEU A 49 0.37 -0.45 -17.71
N ALA A 50 0.68 -0.90 -18.94
CA ALA A 50 -0.31 -1.03 -20.02
C ALA A 50 -1.41 -2.05 -19.67
N GLY A 51 -1.03 -3.17 -19.04
CA GLY A 51 -1.99 -4.17 -18.57
C GLY A 51 -2.94 -3.63 -17.51
N ALA A 52 -2.43 -2.91 -16.51
CA ALA A 52 -3.25 -2.26 -15.49
C ALA A 52 -4.20 -1.23 -16.12
N GLN A 53 -3.72 -0.42 -17.05
CA GLN A 53 -4.54 0.57 -17.75
C GLN A 53 -5.63 -0.09 -18.61
N THR A 54 -5.31 -1.18 -19.31
CA THR A 54 -6.28 -1.94 -20.09
C THR A 54 -7.37 -2.51 -19.21
N PHE A 55 -6.99 -3.15 -18.07
CA PHE A 55 -7.94 -3.70 -17.12
C PHE A 55 -8.84 -2.60 -16.52
N MET A 56 -8.28 -1.50 -16.04
CA MET A 56 -9.07 -0.42 -15.43
C MET A 56 -10.01 0.28 -16.42
N ASN A 57 -9.71 0.24 -17.72
CA ASN A 57 -10.59 0.73 -18.79
C ASN A 57 -11.62 -0.29 -19.29
N SER A 58 -11.56 -1.55 -18.83
CA SER A 58 -12.52 -2.59 -19.20
C SER A 58 -13.88 -2.40 -18.51
N ASP A 59 -14.86 -3.20 -18.92
CA ASP A 59 -16.19 -3.19 -18.30
C ASP A 59 -16.17 -3.64 -16.83
N THR A 60 -15.22 -4.48 -16.47
CA THR A 60 -14.99 -4.88 -15.08
C THR A 60 -14.29 -3.77 -14.31
N GLY A 61 -13.18 -3.24 -14.81
CA GLY A 61 -12.39 -2.21 -14.14
C GLY A 61 -13.17 -0.93 -13.85
N LYS A 62 -14.04 -0.51 -14.77
CA LYS A 62 -14.94 0.66 -14.59
C LYS A 62 -15.95 0.51 -13.44
N LYS A 63 -16.19 -0.70 -12.93
CA LYS A 63 -17.05 -0.96 -11.77
C LYS A 63 -16.30 -0.90 -10.44
N PHE A 64 -14.99 -0.74 -10.49
CA PHE A 64 -14.17 -0.61 -9.29
C PHE A 64 -14.56 0.67 -8.54
N THR A 65 -14.81 0.56 -7.23
CA THR A 65 -15.27 1.66 -6.37
C THR A 65 -14.16 2.18 -5.46
N GLY A 66 -12.98 1.62 -5.56
CA GLY A 66 -11.82 2.01 -4.77
C GLY A 66 -10.79 2.80 -5.56
N SER A 67 -9.59 2.85 -5.05
CA SER A 67 -8.42 3.41 -5.72
C SER A 67 -7.35 2.34 -5.94
N LEU A 68 -6.75 2.31 -7.13
CA LEU A 68 -5.63 1.44 -7.46
C LEU A 68 -4.41 2.29 -7.81
N HIS A 69 -3.33 2.09 -7.08
CA HIS A 69 -2.04 2.69 -7.41
C HIS A 69 -1.08 1.61 -7.90
N VAL A 70 -0.41 1.85 -9.02
CA VAL A 70 0.67 1.01 -9.52
C VAL A 70 1.98 1.75 -9.28
N ASN A 71 2.78 1.22 -8.39
CA ASN A 71 3.94 1.89 -7.86
C ASN A 71 5.23 1.18 -8.24
N ALA A 72 6.27 1.95 -8.58
CA ALA A 72 7.64 1.48 -8.67
C ALA A 72 8.33 1.65 -7.32
N LEU A 73 9.04 0.63 -6.86
CA LEU A 73 9.85 0.64 -5.64
C LEU A 73 11.26 1.11 -6.01
N SER A 74 11.62 2.34 -5.60
CA SER A 74 12.93 2.93 -5.92
C SER A 74 14.01 2.45 -4.95
N PHE A 75 13.69 2.40 -3.65
CA PHE A 75 14.56 1.90 -2.59
C PHE A 75 13.71 1.06 -1.63
N ASN A 76 13.97 -0.23 -1.54
CA ASN A 76 13.16 -1.19 -0.78
C ASN A 76 14.00 -2.19 0.04
N GLY A 77 15.22 -1.81 0.39
CA GLY A 77 16.12 -2.62 1.21
C GLY A 77 16.50 -3.94 0.52
N LYS A 78 16.21 -5.06 1.18
CA LYS A 78 16.53 -6.42 0.68
C LYS A 78 15.37 -7.08 -0.06
N SER A 79 14.23 -6.42 -0.22
CA SER A 79 13.09 -7.00 -0.93
C SER A 79 13.40 -7.18 -2.42
N PRO A 80 13.10 -8.34 -3.02
CA PRO A 80 13.23 -8.53 -4.46
C PRO A 80 12.11 -7.86 -5.25
N ALA A 81 11.08 -7.32 -4.59
CA ALA A 81 9.99 -6.64 -5.25
C ALA A 81 10.49 -5.38 -5.97
N THR A 82 9.97 -5.14 -7.16
CA THR A 82 10.27 -3.95 -7.97
C THR A 82 9.06 -3.03 -8.09
N HIS A 83 7.87 -3.59 -7.91
CA HIS A 83 6.61 -2.85 -7.98
C HIS A 83 5.66 -3.32 -6.89
N THR A 84 4.75 -2.42 -6.49
CA THR A 84 3.62 -2.76 -5.64
C THR A 84 2.32 -2.22 -6.24
N PHE A 85 1.29 -3.04 -6.22
CA PHE A 85 -0.09 -2.58 -6.47
C PHE A 85 -0.72 -2.30 -5.12
N VAL A 86 -1.16 -1.07 -4.92
CA VAL A 86 -1.86 -0.64 -3.70
C VAL A 86 -3.32 -0.48 -4.04
N VAL A 87 -4.16 -1.30 -3.42
CA VAL A 87 -5.61 -1.31 -3.64
C VAL A 87 -6.28 -0.79 -2.38
N LEU A 88 -6.99 0.33 -2.51
CA LEU A 88 -7.70 0.98 -1.42
C LEU A 88 -9.21 0.77 -1.58
N HIS A 89 -9.87 0.44 -0.48
CA HIS A 89 -11.33 0.35 -0.37
C HIS A 89 -11.80 1.10 0.87
N ASN A 90 -13.01 1.66 0.85
CA ASN A 90 -13.59 2.31 2.03
C ASN A 90 -13.85 1.33 3.18
N SER A 91 -13.93 0.03 2.89
CA SER A 91 -14.14 -1.01 3.89
C SER A 91 -13.72 -2.38 3.38
N ARG A 92 -13.49 -3.32 4.30
CA ARG A 92 -13.28 -4.74 3.97
C ARG A 92 -14.48 -5.37 3.28
N LYS A 93 -15.69 -4.89 3.55
CA LYS A 93 -16.92 -5.36 2.88
C LYS A 93 -16.89 -5.02 1.40
N GLU A 94 -16.47 -3.80 1.05
CA GLU A 94 -16.29 -3.42 -0.36
C GLU A 94 -15.19 -4.23 -1.03
N ALA A 95 -14.03 -4.39 -0.37
CA ALA A 95 -12.95 -5.24 -0.86
C ALA A 95 -13.43 -6.67 -1.15
N GLN A 96 -14.21 -7.26 -0.25
CA GLN A 96 -14.78 -8.59 -0.44
C GLN A 96 -15.75 -8.65 -1.62
N ALA A 97 -16.65 -7.67 -1.74
CA ALA A 97 -17.60 -7.61 -2.84
C ALA A 97 -16.90 -7.47 -4.20
N TRP A 98 -15.86 -6.62 -4.26
CA TRP A 98 -15.02 -6.47 -5.43
C TRP A 98 -14.31 -7.78 -5.79
N ASN A 99 -13.67 -8.44 -4.83
CA ASN A 99 -13.00 -9.71 -5.05
C ASN A 99 -13.95 -10.79 -5.60
N GLN A 100 -15.21 -10.84 -5.15
CA GLN A 100 -16.21 -11.74 -5.70
C GLN A 100 -16.54 -11.46 -7.16
N GLN A 101 -16.59 -10.19 -7.56
CA GLN A 101 -16.78 -9.81 -8.98
C GLN A 101 -15.59 -10.25 -9.84
N LEU A 102 -14.37 -10.08 -9.34
CA LEU A 102 -13.15 -10.47 -10.06
C LEU A 102 -13.11 -11.98 -10.38
N LEU A 103 -13.60 -12.85 -9.49
CA LEU A 103 -13.57 -14.30 -9.67
C LEU A 103 -14.32 -14.78 -10.93
N SER A 104 -15.30 -14.02 -11.41
CA SER A 104 -16.09 -14.34 -12.61
C SER A 104 -15.74 -13.44 -13.83
N SER A 105 -14.72 -12.61 -13.72
CA SER A 105 -14.36 -11.62 -14.74
C SER A 105 -13.32 -12.18 -15.71
N GLN A 106 -13.63 -12.18 -17.02
CA GLN A 106 -12.66 -12.49 -18.04
C GLN A 106 -11.58 -11.39 -18.16
N ASP A 107 -11.96 -10.12 -18.03
CA ASP A 107 -11.02 -8.99 -18.04
C ASP A 107 -9.94 -9.15 -16.95
N TRP A 108 -10.37 -9.59 -15.76
CA TRP A 108 -9.45 -9.89 -14.65
C TRP A 108 -8.53 -11.07 -14.97
N ALA A 109 -9.10 -12.15 -15.52
CA ALA A 109 -8.31 -13.33 -15.89
C ALA A 109 -7.24 -13.00 -16.92
N ASP A 110 -7.57 -12.18 -17.92
CA ASP A 110 -6.66 -11.74 -18.98
C ASP A 110 -5.55 -10.82 -18.42
N TRP A 111 -5.91 -9.89 -17.51
CA TRP A 111 -4.89 -9.07 -16.83
C TRP A 111 -3.96 -9.92 -15.97
N MET A 112 -4.49 -10.84 -15.18
CA MET A 112 -3.66 -11.74 -14.36
C MET A 112 -2.76 -12.64 -15.21
N ALA A 113 -3.23 -13.11 -16.38
CA ALA A 113 -2.39 -13.86 -17.32
C ALA A 113 -1.23 -13.00 -17.83
N THR A 114 -1.50 -11.75 -18.21
CA THR A 114 -0.49 -10.77 -18.64
C THR A 114 0.52 -10.50 -17.53
N LEU A 115 0.06 -10.19 -16.32
CA LEU A 115 0.91 -9.89 -15.17
C LEU A 115 1.80 -11.07 -14.78
N ASN A 116 1.24 -12.29 -14.74
CA ASN A 116 1.99 -13.51 -14.41
C ASN A 116 3.02 -13.90 -15.49
N ALA A 117 2.83 -13.47 -16.74
CA ALA A 117 3.81 -13.69 -17.81
C ALA A 117 5.07 -12.82 -17.66
N VAL A 118 4.97 -11.68 -16.96
CA VAL A 118 6.05 -10.68 -16.87
C VAL A 118 6.51 -10.37 -15.45
N SER A 119 5.91 -11.00 -14.44
CA SER A 119 6.27 -10.78 -13.03
C SER A 119 6.15 -12.03 -12.18
N THR A 120 6.77 -11.97 -11.00
CA THR A 120 6.67 -13.00 -9.94
C THR A 120 6.07 -12.36 -8.70
N PRO A 121 5.00 -12.92 -8.10
CA PRO A 121 4.49 -12.47 -6.82
C PRO A 121 5.53 -12.65 -5.71
N ILE A 122 5.69 -11.64 -4.85
CA ILE A 122 6.65 -11.65 -3.73
C ILE A 122 5.93 -11.72 -2.41
N SER A 123 4.98 -10.81 -2.15
CA SER A 123 4.21 -10.79 -0.91
C SER A 123 2.87 -10.09 -1.11
N GLN A 124 1.97 -10.36 -0.18
CA GLN A 124 0.69 -9.66 -0.07
C GLN A 124 0.47 -9.29 1.39
N THR A 125 0.13 -8.03 1.63
CA THR A 125 -0.17 -7.53 2.98
C THR A 125 -1.46 -6.74 2.93
N ASN A 126 -2.31 -6.97 3.93
CA ASN A 126 -3.55 -6.22 4.11
C ASN A 126 -3.48 -5.42 5.40
N MET A 127 -3.81 -4.13 5.33
CA MET A 127 -3.77 -3.20 6.44
C MET A 127 -5.07 -2.44 6.55
N ASP A 128 -5.42 -2.03 7.77
CA ASP A 128 -6.47 -1.07 8.05
C ASP A 128 -5.85 0.30 8.28
N MET A 129 -6.41 1.33 7.67
CA MET A 129 -6.02 2.70 7.97
C MET A 129 -6.51 3.06 9.37
N VAL A 130 -5.58 3.42 10.25
CA VAL A 130 -5.86 3.81 11.64
C VAL A 130 -6.18 5.29 11.71
N LYS A 131 -5.36 6.11 11.06
CA LYS A 131 -5.49 7.57 11.06
C LYS A 131 -4.68 8.19 9.93
N SER A 132 -5.11 9.37 9.49
CA SER A 132 -4.37 10.22 8.55
C SER A 132 -4.18 11.63 9.11
N TRP A 133 -3.16 12.33 8.58
CA TRP A 133 -2.81 13.72 8.89
C TRP A 133 -2.34 14.42 7.61
N GLY A 134 -2.42 15.73 7.58
CA GLY A 134 -2.07 16.55 6.43
C GLY A 134 -3.21 16.70 5.43
N THR A 135 -2.90 17.14 4.22
CA THR A 135 -3.89 17.30 3.14
C THR A 135 -3.91 16.07 2.28
N ILE A 136 -5.03 15.36 2.30
CA ILE A 136 -5.22 14.15 1.47
C ILE A 136 -5.62 14.60 0.07
N ASP A 137 -4.78 14.28 -0.93
CA ASP A 137 -5.07 14.51 -2.34
C ASP A 137 -4.46 13.40 -3.21
N ASN A 138 -4.72 13.45 -4.53
CA ASN A 138 -4.22 12.51 -5.53
C ASN A 138 -2.94 12.99 -6.22
N ASP A 139 -2.35 14.10 -5.78
CA ASP A 139 -1.20 14.72 -6.44
C ASP A 139 0.12 14.14 -5.93
N ASP A 140 0.10 13.43 -4.80
CA ASP A 140 1.29 12.84 -4.22
C ASP A 140 1.82 11.69 -5.08
N ARG A 141 3.06 11.85 -5.55
CA ARG A 141 3.74 10.89 -6.43
C ARG A 141 4.84 10.11 -5.75
N TYR A 142 5.43 10.65 -4.69
CA TYR A 142 6.51 10.02 -3.95
C TYR A 142 6.05 9.70 -2.54
N TRP A 143 6.30 8.47 -2.10
CA TRP A 143 5.89 7.98 -0.81
C TRP A 143 7.06 7.38 -0.06
N ASP A 144 7.24 7.82 1.18
CA ASP A 144 8.12 7.20 2.17
C ASP A 144 7.28 6.23 2.98
N ALA A 145 7.48 4.93 2.79
CA ALA A 145 6.79 3.88 3.53
C ALA A 145 7.70 3.32 4.63
N THR A 146 7.42 3.67 5.88
CA THR A 146 8.20 3.22 7.04
C THR A 146 7.46 2.13 7.80
N TYR A 147 8.02 0.92 7.80
CA TYR A 147 7.48 -0.27 8.46
C TYR A 147 8.05 -0.43 9.87
N PHE A 148 7.19 -0.79 10.82
CA PHE A 148 7.60 -0.98 12.20
C PHE A 148 6.73 -1.99 12.95
N SER A 149 7.23 -2.42 14.13
CA SER A 149 6.51 -3.25 15.07
C SER A 149 6.29 -2.51 16.38
N THR A 150 5.06 -2.57 16.90
CA THR A 150 4.69 -2.03 18.20
C THR A 150 3.57 -2.85 18.83
N GLN A 151 3.49 -2.83 20.17
CA GLN A 151 2.36 -3.34 20.95
C GLN A 151 1.45 -2.20 21.45
N ASP A 152 1.85 -0.94 21.20
CA ASP A 152 1.14 0.26 21.66
C ASP A 152 0.87 1.22 20.49
N GLY A 153 -0.05 0.82 19.61
CA GLY A 153 -0.49 1.67 18.49
C GLY A 153 -1.11 2.99 18.94
N ALA A 154 -1.73 3.02 20.13
CA ALA A 154 -2.32 4.24 20.69
C ALA A 154 -1.23 5.27 21.02
N ALA A 155 -0.08 4.85 21.56
CA ALA A 155 1.04 5.73 21.80
C ALA A 155 1.61 6.31 20.48
N VAL A 156 1.62 5.52 19.41
CA VAL A 156 2.05 6.00 18.08
C VAL A 156 1.11 7.09 17.55
N VAL A 157 -0.22 6.89 17.67
CA VAL A 157 -1.21 7.90 17.30
C VAL A 157 -1.01 9.18 18.12
N ALA A 158 -0.89 9.05 19.45
CA ALA A 158 -0.73 10.21 20.34
C ALA A 158 0.57 10.99 20.05
N ALA A 159 1.68 10.29 19.78
CA ALA A 159 2.94 10.92 19.42
C ALA A 159 2.84 11.69 18.09
N MET A 160 2.19 11.09 17.08
CA MET A 160 1.99 11.73 15.79
C MET A 160 1.03 12.93 15.90
N ASP A 161 -0.04 12.83 16.69
CA ASP A 161 -0.94 13.95 16.97
C ASP A 161 -0.18 15.13 17.58
N ALA A 162 0.68 14.85 18.56
CA ALA A 162 1.49 15.88 19.19
C ALA A 162 2.48 16.53 18.22
N LEU A 163 3.12 15.74 17.34
CA LEU A 163 4.01 16.25 16.32
C LEU A 163 3.27 17.16 15.33
N MET A 164 2.17 16.68 14.76
CA MET A 164 1.39 17.42 13.76
C MET A 164 0.68 18.66 14.33
N ALA A 165 0.51 18.74 15.66
CA ALA A 165 -0.03 19.92 16.35
C ALA A 165 1.00 21.05 16.53
N THR A 166 2.29 20.79 16.30
CA THR A 166 3.32 21.84 16.40
C THR A 166 3.24 22.84 15.24
N ASP A 167 3.66 24.09 15.47
CA ASP A 167 3.55 25.12 14.43
C ASP A 167 4.36 24.80 13.19
N ARG A 168 5.47 24.07 13.35
CA ARG A 168 6.31 23.60 12.26
C ARG A 168 5.58 22.53 11.43
N PHE A 169 5.03 21.51 12.04
CA PHE A 169 4.43 20.36 11.34
C PHE A 169 3.00 20.62 10.84
N LYS A 170 2.31 21.66 11.33
CA LYS A 170 1.07 22.16 10.70
C LYS A 170 1.28 22.63 9.26
N GLN A 171 2.52 22.94 8.86
CA GLN A 171 2.89 23.38 7.52
C GLN A 171 3.32 22.20 6.63
N PHE A 172 3.17 20.96 7.09
CA PHE A 172 3.49 19.77 6.30
C PHE A 172 2.74 19.79 4.96
N PRO A 173 3.44 19.72 3.82
CA PRO A 173 2.81 19.97 2.51
C PRO A 173 2.03 18.77 1.98
N GLY A 174 2.31 17.57 2.48
CA GLY A 174 1.77 16.31 1.99
C GLY A 174 0.78 15.67 2.96
N GLN A 175 0.73 14.35 2.92
CA GLN A 175 -0.15 13.54 3.76
C GLN A 175 0.62 12.42 4.48
N VAL A 176 0.12 12.02 5.66
CA VAL A 176 0.63 10.89 6.42
C VAL A 176 -0.49 9.92 6.71
N TRP A 177 -0.29 8.65 6.43
CA TRP A 177 -1.22 7.58 6.77
C TRP A 177 -0.56 6.63 7.76
N LEU A 178 -1.21 6.35 8.87
CA LEU A 178 -0.86 5.26 9.78
C LEU A 178 -1.77 4.08 9.47
N ASN A 179 -1.17 2.96 9.12
CA ASN A 179 -1.85 1.72 8.83
C ASN A 179 -1.45 0.65 9.85
N ALA A 180 -2.41 -0.18 10.27
CA ALA A 180 -2.18 -1.36 11.11
C ALA A 180 -2.34 -2.63 10.29
N THR A 181 -1.39 -3.56 10.42
CA THR A 181 -1.43 -4.84 9.70
C THR A 181 -2.56 -5.71 10.22
N ALA A 182 -3.43 -6.12 9.31
CA ALA A 182 -4.48 -7.07 9.57
C ALA A 182 -4.09 -8.49 9.18
N PHE A 183 -3.40 -8.65 8.03
CA PHE A 183 -2.93 -9.92 7.50
C PHE A 183 -1.60 -9.74 6.77
N GLY A 184 -0.77 -10.80 6.77
CA GLY A 184 0.47 -10.80 6.01
C GLY A 184 1.58 -9.93 6.63
N GLY A 185 1.64 -9.83 7.96
CA GLY A 185 2.62 -9.01 8.68
C GLY A 185 4.04 -9.58 8.68
N ASP A 186 4.21 -10.86 8.35
CA ASP A 186 5.54 -11.46 8.26
C ASP A 186 6.18 -11.08 6.92
N MET A 187 7.01 -10.05 6.96
CA MET A 187 7.70 -9.49 5.80
C MET A 187 9.18 -9.88 5.82
N ILE A 188 9.87 -9.65 4.71
CA ILE A 188 11.31 -9.97 4.58
C ILE A 188 12.19 -9.27 5.64
N HIS A 189 11.76 -8.13 6.15
CA HIS A 189 12.47 -7.33 7.15
C HIS A 189 11.98 -7.57 8.59
N GLY A 190 11.06 -8.54 8.80
CA GLY A 190 10.53 -8.91 10.11
C GLY A 190 9.01 -8.78 10.23
N HIS A 191 8.48 -9.12 11.41
CA HIS A 191 7.05 -9.01 11.69
C HIS A 191 6.63 -7.54 11.81
N THR A 192 5.87 -7.08 10.83
CA THR A 192 5.35 -5.72 10.75
C THR A 192 3.96 -5.66 11.33
N THR A 193 3.74 -4.80 12.31
CA THR A 193 2.41 -4.54 12.88
C THR A 193 1.79 -3.24 12.34
N HIS A 194 2.62 -2.27 11.94
CA HIS A 194 2.19 -0.95 11.48
C HIS A 194 3.10 -0.42 10.37
N MET A 195 2.58 0.54 9.62
CA MET A 195 3.30 1.27 8.59
C MET A 195 2.84 2.73 8.58
N PHE A 196 3.80 3.66 8.57
CA PHE A 196 3.55 5.01 8.09
C PHE A 196 3.77 5.05 6.58
N ALA A 197 2.85 5.71 5.86
CA ALA A 197 3.04 6.11 4.48
C ALA A 197 2.96 7.64 4.43
N VAL A 198 4.05 8.29 4.00
CA VAL A 198 4.17 9.74 3.93
C VAL A 198 4.27 10.16 2.47
N GLY A 199 3.26 10.87 1.99
CA GLY A 199 3.13 11.30 0.59
C GLY A 199 3.68 12.70 0.35
N TYR A 200 4.28 12.88 -0.83
CA TYR A 200 4.82 14.13 -1.34
C TYR A 200 4.56 14.26 -2.83
N ARG A 201 4.35 15.47 -3.33
CA ARG A 201 4.10 15.72 -4.77
C ARG A 201 5.34 15.50 -5.62
N SER A 202 6.53 15.79 -5.06
CA SER A 202 7.79 15.64 -5.76
C SER A 202 8.93 15.21 -4.84
N MET A 203 10.00 14.70 -5.43
CA MET A 203 11.23 14.37 -4.73
C MET A 203 11.86 15.61 -4.09
N GLU A 204 11.83 16.76 -4.79
CA GLU A 204 12.34 18.02 -4.30
C GLU A 204 11.59 18.49 -3.04
N GLU A 205 10.25 18.38 -3.03
CA GLU A 205 9.43 18.69 -1.85
C GLU A 205 9.79 17.78 -0.66
N MET A 206 9.94 16.48 -0.92
CA MET A 206 10.35 15.52 0.10
C MET A 206 11.74 15.81 0.67
N GLU A 207 12.72 16.09 -0.19
CA GLU A 207 14.09 16.40 0.23
C GLU A 207 14.13 17.71 1.05
N ASN A 208 13.52 18.78 0.55
CA ASN A 208 13.46 20.06 1.24
C ASN A 208 12.80 19.94 2.62
N TRP A 209 11.68 19.23 2.69
CA TRP A 209 10.99 18.98 3.95
C TRP A 209 11.85 18.19 4.93
N ASN A 210 12.47 17.11 4.46
CA ASN A 210 13.30 16.24 5.29
C ASN A 210 14.54 16.96 5.82
N ASP A 211 15.24 17.73 4.99
CA ASP A 211 16.44 18.49 5.38
C ASP A 211 16.13 19.53 6.46
N GLU A 212 14.96 20.17 6.35
CA GLU A 212 14.57 21.21 7.30
C GLU A 212 14.03 20.64 8.62
N HIS A 213 13.32 19.49 8.57
CA HIS A 213 12.49 19.04 9.69
C HIS A 213 12.98 17.80 10.42
N ARG A 214 13.73 16.88 9.77
CA ARG A 214 14.26 15.67 10.45
C ARG A 214 15.24 15.96 11.58
N SER A 215 15.92 17.11 11.55
CA SER A 215 16.84 17.57 12.60
C SER A 215 16.17 18.48 13.64
N SER A 216 14.87 18.72 13.54
CA SER A 216 14.14 19.62 14.45
C SER A 216 13.96 19.02 15.85
N ALA A 217 13.81 19.88 16.86
CA ALA A 217 13.55 19.48 18.23
C ALA A 217 12.20 18.75 18.36
N GLU A 218 11.21 19.14 17.58
CA GLU A 218 9.89 18.52 17.50
C GLU A 218 9.98 17.09 17.01
N PHE A 219 10.72 16.84 15.91
CA PHE A 219 10.93 15.49 15.39
C PHE A 219 11.77 14.64 16.35
N ALA A 220 12.80 15.21 16.97
CA ALA A 220 13.57 14.50 18.00
C ALA A 220 12.70 14.11 19.21
N THR A 221 11.75 14.95 19.63
CA THR A 221 10.80 14.67 20.69
C THR A 221 9.86 13.53 20.29
N PHE A 222 9.34 13.56 19.06
CA PHE A 222 8.52 12.47 18.49
C PHE A 222 9.29 11.13 18.51
N MET A 223 10.49 11.07 17.96
CA MET A 223 11.31 9.87 17.95
C MET A 223 11.66 9.38 19.35
N GLY A 224 11.98 10.31 20.26
CA GLY A 224 12.25 10.00 21.66
C GLY A 224 11.06 9.40 22.40
N SER A 225 9.84 9.87 22.13
CA SER A 225 8.61 9.36 22.74
C SER A 225 8.24 7.93 22.32
N LEU A 226 8.81 7.45 21.21
CA LEU A 226 8.58 6.13 20.64
C LEU A 226 9.76 5.16 20.81
N SER A 227 10.87 5.62 21.39
CA SER A 227 12.15 4.88 21.41
C SER A 227 12.11 3.53 22.11
N ASP A 228 11.24 3.37 23.12
CA ASP A 228 11.03 2.15 23.89
C ASP A 228 9.77 1.37 23.49
N LYS A 229 8.98 1.90 22.54
CA LYS A 229 7.68 1.35 22.14
C LYS A 229 7.66 0.82 20.72
N VAL A 230 8.57 1.29 19.88
CA VAL A 230 8.58 0.98 18.44
C VAL A 230 9.91 0.37 18.04
N THR A 231 9.84 -0.74 17.31
CA THR A 231 10.99 -1.31 16.59
C THR A 231 10.85 -0.96 15.12
N TRP A 232 11.69 -0.05 14.65
CA TRP A 232 11.76 0.32 13.23
C TRP A 232 12.39 -0.81 12.43
N LEU A 233 11.77 -1.23 11.33
CA LEU A 233 12.13 -2.43 10.57
C LEU A 233 12.71 -2.10 9.20
N ASN A 234 12.02 -1.30 8.42
CA ASN A 234 12.41 -0.95 7.06
C ASN A 234 11.82 0.40 6.66
N ASN A 235 12.43 1.00 5.65
CA ASN A 235 11.93 2.19 4.98
C ASN A 235 12.04 1.98 3.48
N GLU A 236 11.01 2.33 2.74
CA GLU A 236 10.91 2.17 1.29
C GLU A 236 10.54 3.50 0.64
N LEU A 237 11.22 3.82 -0.45
CA LEU A 237 10.82 4.93 -1.32
C LEU A 237 10.04 4.39 -2.51
N VAL A 238 8.86 4.91 -2.69
CA VAL A 238 7.87 4.46 -3.65
C VAL A 238 7.50 5.59 -4.59
N PHE A 239 7.41 5.30 -5.89
CA PHE A 239 6.94 6.24 -6.90
C PHE A 239 5.62 5.75 -7.52
N ASN A 240 4.57 6.58 -7.46
CA ASN A 240 3.28 6.31 -8.07
C ASN A 240 3.36 6.50 -9.59
N ALA A 241 3.51 5.41 -10.33
CA ALA A 241 3.55 5.42 -11.79
C ALA A 241 2.16 5.63 -12.41
N LEU A 242 1.12 4.99 -11.83
CA LEU A 242 -0.28 5.15 -12.24
C LEU A 242 -1.17 5.23 -10.99
N ILE A 243 -2.18 6.08 -11.06
CA ILE A 243 -3.25 6.17 -10.06
C ILE A 243 -4.59 6.08 -10.82
N PHE A 244 -5.44 5.16 -10.37
CA PHE A 244 -6.83 5.02 -10.82
C PHE A 244 -7.73 5.24 -9.62
N ASP A 245 -8.34 6.41 -9.55
CA ASP A 245 -9.34 6.77 -8.56
C ASP A 245 -10.69 6.87 -9.27
N GLN A 246 -11.47 5.79 -9.23
CA GLN A 246 -12.66 5.68 -10.08
C GLN A 246 -13.89 6.34 -9.47
N GLN A 247 -14.14 6.15 -8.19
CA GLN A 247 -15.38 6.62 -7.55
C GLN A 247 -15.19 7.04 -6.08
N THR A 248 -14.08 6.67 -5.48
CA THR A 248 -13.77 7.00 -4.10
C THR A 248 -12.70 8.07 -4.08
N SER A 249 -13.06 9.28 -3.68
CA SER A 249 -12.06 10.31 -3.40
C SER A 249 -11.18 9.85 -2.25
N LEU A 250 -9.86 9.93 -2.39
CA LEU A 250 -8.93 9.70 -1.28
C LEU A 250 -9.25 10.60 -0.08
N GLU A 251 -9.87 11.75 -0.31
CA GLU A 251 -10.35 12.66 0.74
C GLU A 251 -11.37 12.01 1.70
N SER A 252 -12.03 10.93 1.27
CA SER A 252 -12.95 10.17 2.13
C SER A 252 -12.23 9.20 3.06
N PHE A 253 -10.93 8.94 2.83
CA PHE A 253 -10.13 8.06 3.67
C PHE A 253 -9.59 8.82 4.88
N GLY A 254 -9.95 8.37 6.09
CA GLY A 254 -9.38 8.89 7.33
C GLY A 254 -10.15 10.02 8.03
N ASN A 255 -11.36 10.35 7.60
CA ASN A 255 -12.30 11.24 8.29
C ASN A 255 -13.28 10.48 9.18
#